data_5f6cdb5c28e4b61ba9adda45f2b3826c
#
_entry.id   5f6cdb5c28e4b61ba9adda45f2b3826c
#
_cell.length_a   1.000
_cell.length_b   1.000
_cell.length_c   1.000
_cell.angle_alpha   90.00
_cell.angle_beta   90.00
_cell.angle_gamma   90.00
#
_symmetry.space_group_name_H-M   'P 1'
#
loop_
_entity.id
_entity.type
_entity.pdbx_description
1 polymer ?
#
loop_
_entity_poly.entity_id
_entity_poly.type
_entity_poly.pdbx_seq_one_letter_code
_entity_poly.pdbx_strand_id
1 'polypeptide(L)'
;MIEFIEFLQGELLLTGTLLALILLLIVNIYGDKFKKYAVVDTNGAITLMDDDDLIILDVREEKERSSGFIKSDIHIPMGQVKAKLDSLDKSKKILTYCRNGTRSNRIAELLCRNKFENVYCLKGGFDAWQKAGLPITK
;
A
#
# COMPACT_ATOMS: atom_id res chain seq x y z
N MET A 1 -15.48 15.84 49.74
CA MET A 1 -15.63 14.53 49.02
C MET A 1 -16.14 14.74 47.60
N ILE A 2 -17.10 15.59 47.36
CA ILE A 2 -17.60 15.90 46.00
C ILE A 2 -16.54 16.56 45.15
N GLU A 3 -15.79 17.52 45.66
CA GLU A 3 -14.68 18.20 44.96
C GLU A 3 -13.56 17.23 44.53
N PHE A 4 -13.29 16.22 45.36
CA PHE A 4 -12.29 15.19 45.04
C PHE A 4 -12.77 14.25 43.92
N ILE A 5 -14.06 13.97 43.87
CA ILE A 5 -14.65 13.14 42.80
C ILE A 5 -14.70 13.92 41.48
N GLU A 6 -15.01 15.21 41.50
CA GLU A 6 -14.97 16.10 40.33
C GLU A 6 -13.55 16.28 39.80
N PHE A 7 -12.56 16.42 40.70
CA PHE A 7 -11.15 16.46 40.34
C PHE A 7 -10.70 15.13 39.67
N LEU A 8 -11.03 13.98 40.27
CA LEU A 8 -10.72 12.67 39.71
C LEU A 8 -11.39 12.44 38.35
N GLN A 9 -12.61 12.91 38.16
CA GLN A 9 -13.32 12.78 36.89
C GLN A 9 -12.71 13.68 35.80
N GLY A 10 -12.28 14.89 36.14
CA GLY A 10 -11.59 15.79 35.24
C GLY A 10 -10.21 15.24 34.81
N GLU A 11 -9.45 14.75 35.77
CA GLU A 11 -8.15 14.13 35.52
C GLU A 11 -8.29 12.81 34.73
N LEU A 12 -9.35 12.04 34.99
CA LEU A 12 -9.62 10.80 34.26
C LEU A 12 -9.95 11.06 32.78
N LEU A 13 -10.69 12.14 32.52
CA LEU A 13 -11.00 12.57 31.14
C LEU A 13 -9.75 13.03 30.40
N LEU A 14 -8.93 13.86 31.05
CA LEU A 14 -7.66 14.36 30.48
C LEU A 14 -6.66 13.23 30.25
N THR A 15 -6.49 12.35 31.21
CA THR A 15 -5.60 11.19 31.08
C THR A 15 -6.10 10.21 30.02
N GLY A 16 -7.41 9.99 29.94
CA GLY A 16 -8.03 9.16 28.92
C GLY A 16 -7.81 9.71 27.50
N THR A 17 -8.00 11.01 27.30
CA THR A 17 -7.75 11.66 26.00
C THR A 17 -6.27 11.63 25.63
N LEU A 18 -5.37 11.84 26.58
CA LEU A 18 -3.93 11.76 26.35
C LEU A 18 -3.50 10.35 25.94
N LEU A 19 -4.00 9.33 26.65
CA LEU A 19 -3.73 7.92 26.30
C LEU A 19 -4.27 7.55 24.92
N ALA A 20 -5.46 8.04 24.57
CA ALA A 20 -6.04 7.82 23.25
C ALA A 20 -5.21 8.47 22.14
N LEU A 21 -4.70 9.69 22.37
CA LEU A 21 -3.81 10.37 21.44
C LEU A 21 -2.45 9.65 21.29
N ILE A 22 -1.89 9.19 22.39
CA ILE A 22 -0.63 8.41 22.37
C ILE A 22 -0.84 7.11 21.61
N LEU A 23 -1.94 6.39 21.86
CA LEU A 23 -2.28 5.15 21.15
C LEU A 23 -2.44 5.42 19.64
N LEU A 24 -3.12 6.49 19.28
CA LEU A 24 -3.30 6.90 17.88
C LEU A 24 -1.96 7.24 17.21
N LEU A 25 -1.06 7.92 17.92
CA LEU A 25 0.31 8.17 17.46
C LEU A 25 1.10 6.87 17.27
N ILE A 26 1.01 5.95 18.23
CA ILE A 26 1.68 4.65 18.16
C ILE A 26 1.17 3.86 16.95
N VAL A 27 -0.16 3.79 16.76
CA VAL A 27 -0.76 3.11 15.60
C VAL A 27 -0.33 3.75 14.29
N ASN A 28 -0.22 5.08 14.25
CA ASN A 28 0.23 5.81 13.06
C ASN A 28 1.70 5.54 12.73
N ILE A 29 2.58 5.57 13.75
CA ILE A 29 4.03 5.38 13.57
C ILE A 29 4.38 3.91 13.28
N TYR A 30 3.72 2.97 13.97
CA TYR A 30 4.04 1.55 13.89
C TYR A 30 3.10 0.76 12.98
N GLY A 31 1.98 1.33 12.54
CA GLY A 31 1.00 0.66 11.68
C GLY A 31 1.62 0.09 10.40
N ASP A 32 2.59 0.80 9.83
CA ASP A 32 3.30 0.33 8.63
C ASP A 32 4.21 -0.88 8.89
N LYS A 33 4.69 -1.08 10.12
CA LYS A 33 5.53 -2.23 10.49
C LYS A 33 4.75 -3.55 10.58
N PHE A 34 3.42 -3.47 10.69
CA PHE A 34 2.56 -4.66 10.70
C PHE A 34 2.08 -5.07 9.30
N LYS A 35 2.43 -4.29 8.27
CA LYS A 35 2.13 -4.66 6.88
C LYS A 35 2.98 -5.84 6.48
N LYS A 36 2.35 -6.85 5.91
CA LYS A 36 3.03 -8.04 5.38
C LYS A 36 3.67 -7.81 4.00
N TYR A 37 3.54 -6.62 3.45
CA TYR A 37 4.14 -6.22 2.19
C TYR A 37 5.08 -5.02 2.39
N ALA A 38 6.03 -4.86 1.48
CA ALA A 38 6.95 -3.72 1.50
C ALA A 38 6.46 -2.60 0.57
N VAL A 39 6.58 -1.37 1.04
CA VAL A 39 6.38 -0.18 0.20
C VAL A 39 7.74 0.29 -0.29
N VAL A 40 7.91 0.38 -1.61
CA VAL A 40 9.15 0.80 -2.25
C VAL A 40 8.95 2.09 -3.02
N ASP A 41 9.96 2.94 -3.05
CA ASP A 41 9.98 4.12 -3.90
C ASP A 41 10.32 3.76 -5.36
N THR A 42 10.40 4.75 -6.23
CA THR A 42 10.70 4.54 -7.65
C THR A 42 12.09 3.90 -7.86
N ASN A 43 13.07 4.23 -7.04
CA ASN A 43 14.41 3.62 -7.12
C ASN A 43 14.37 2.15 -6.69
N GLY A 44 13.66 1.84 -5.62
CA GLY A 44 13.45 0.46 -5.19
C GLY A 44 12.68 -0.37 -6.21
N ALA A 45 11.70 0.23 -6.88
CA ALA A 45 10.96 -0.41 -7.96
C ALA A 45 11.86 -0.74 -9.16
N ILE A 46 12.73 0.18 -9.57
CA ILE A 46 13.70 -0.05 -10.65
C ILE A 46 14.63 -1.21 -10.29
N THR A 47 15.12 -1.26 -9.07
CA THR A 47 15.96 -2.37 -8.58
C THR A 47 15.23 -3.71 -8.66
N LEU A 48 13.95 -3.74 -8.30
CA LEU A 48 13.12 -4.95 -8.43
C LEU A 48 12.92 -5.38 -9.88
N MET A 49 12.86 -4.42 -10.81
CA MET A 49 12.68 -4.69 -12.24
C MET A 49 13.86 -5.41 -12.90
N ASP A 50 15.03 -5.40 -12.28
CA ASP A 50 16.19 -6.18 -12.72
C ASP A 50 16.01 -7.69 -12.46
N ASP A 51 14.98 -8.07 -11.71
CA ASP A 51 14.66 -9.47 -11.40
C ASP A 51 13.65 -10.03 -12.42
N ASP A 52 14.05 -11.08 -13.11
CA ASP A 52 13.20 -11.78 -14.10
C ASP A 52 11.95 -12.40 -13.48
N ASP A 53 11.94 -12.62 -12.17
CA ASP A 53 10.82 -13.19 -11.42
C ASP A 53 9.83 -12.13 -10.90
N LEU A 54 9.91 -10.92 -11.40
CA LEU A 54 8.99 -9.86 -11.01
C LEU A 54 7.73 -9.81 -11.89
N ILE A 55 6.58 -9.78 -11.25
CA ILE A 55 5.30 -9.40 -11.87
C ILE A 55 5.00 -7.95 -11.49
N ILE A 56 4.79 -7.09 -12.47
CA ILE A 56 4.32 -5.72 -12.27
C ILE A 56 2.82 -5.73 -12.50
N LEU A 57 2.05 -5.35 -11.48
CA LEU A 57 0.59 -5.39 -11.50
C LEU A 57 0.01 -3.98 -11.44
N ASP A 58 -0.63 -3.56 -12.52
CA ASP A 58 -1.41 -2.32 -12.58
C ASP A 58 -2.86 -2.59 -12.19
N VAL A 59 -3.31 -1.95 -11.12
CA VAL A 59 -4.68 -2.11 -10.60
C VAL A 59 -5.58 -0.91 -10.89
N ARG A 60 -5.13 -0.02 -11.79
CA ARG A 60 -5.92 1.13 -12.24
C ARG A 60 -7.07 0.70 -13.16
N GLU A 61 -8.01 1.59 -13.34
CA GLU A 61 -9.06 1.41 -14.34
C GLU A 61 -8.51 1.60 -15.77
N GLU A 62 -9.19 1.00 -16.75
CA GLU A 62 -8.80 1.08 -18.17
C GLU A 62 -8.61 2.53 -18.65
N LYS A 63 -9.49 3.43 -18.23
CA LYS A 63 -9.43 4.85 -18.58
C LYS A 63 -8.15 5.54 -18.13
N GLU A 64 -7.62 5.14 -16.99
CA GLU A 64 -6.38 5.71 -16.43
C GLU A 64 -5.14 5.27 -17.21
N ARG A 65 -5.18 4.09 -17.82
CA ARG A 65 -4.08 3.57 -18.64
C ARG A 65 -3.87 4.31 -19.94
N SER A 66 -4.86 5.06 -20.42
CA SER A 66 -4.74 5.86 -21.64
C SER A 66 -3.64 6.92 -21.55
N SER A 67 -3.29 7.37 -20.34
CA SER A 67 -2.18 8.30 -20.10
C SER A 67 -0.79 7.63 -20.12
N GLY A 68 -0.73 6.32 -20.15
CA GLY A 68 0.49 5.51 -20.14
C GLY A 68 0.50 4.49 -19.01
N PHE A 69 1.47 3.57 -19.07
CA PHE A 69 1.68 2.52 -18.08
C PHE A 69 3.15 2.10 -18.01
N ILE A 70 3.51 1.33 -17.00
CA ILE A 70 4.87 0.81 -16.84
C ILE A 70 5.04 -0.39 -17.78
N LYS A 71 6.12 -0.41 -18.53
CA LYS A 71 6.42 -1.48 -19.50
C LYS A 71 6.39 -2.87 -18.84
N SER A 72 5.85 -3.83 -19.57
CA SER A 72 5.76 -5.24 -19.18
C SER A 72 4.86 -5.51 -17.97
N ASP A 73 3.97 -4.58 -17.64
CA ASP A 73 2.99 -4.80 -16.59
C ASP A 73 1.86 -5.74 -17.03
N ILE A 74 1.18 -6.28 -16.03
CA ILE A 74 -0.10 -6.98 -16.19
C ILE A 74 -1.18 -6.03 -15.67
N HIS A 75 -2.22 -5.79 -16.47
CA HIS A 75 -3.33 -4.96 -16.08
C HIS A 75 -4.50 -5.81 -15.57
N ILE A 76 -4.80 -5.65 -14.30
CA ILE A 76 -6.00 -6.22 -13.68
C ILE A 76 -6.63 -5.11 -12.82
N PRO A 77 -7.74 -4.50 -13.25
CA PRO A 77 -8.42 -3.48 -12.45
C PRO A 77 -8.73 -3.99 -11.04
N MET A 78 -8.64 -3.12 -10.06
CA MET A 78 -8.78 -3.47 -8.64
C MET A 78 -9.99 -4.38 -8.36
N GLY A 79 -11.15 -4.09 -8.98
CA GLY A 79 -12.38 -4.86 -8.80
C GLY A 79 -12.32 -6.30 -9.34
N GLN A 80 -11.35 -6.62 -10.18
CA GLN A 80 -11.19 -7.94 -10.80
C GLN A 80 -10.07 -8.77 -10.19
N VAL A 81 -9.20 -8.20 -9.35
CA VAL A 81 -8.02 -8.89 -8.82
C VAL A 81 -8.40 -10.13 -8.03
N LYS A 82 -9.41 -10.03 -7.16
CA LYS A 82 -9.86 -11.15 -6.34
C LYS A 82 -10.28 -12.37 -7.17
N ALA A 83 -10.96 -12.15 -8.30
CA ALA A 83 -11.39 -13.20 -9.21
C ALA A 83 -10.24 -13.80 -10.03
N LYS A 84 -9.14 -13.07 -10.20
CA LYS A 84 -7.99 -13.46 -11.03
C LYS A 84 -6.74 -13.84 -10.24
N LEU A 85 -6.84 -14.02 -8.92
CA LEU A 85 -5.71 -14.39 -8.07
C LEU A 85 -5.00 -15.66 -8.52
N ASP A 86 -5.77 -16.67 -8.99
CA ASP A 86 -5.21 -17.94 -9.44
C ASP A 86 -4.42 -17.84 -10.76
N SER A 87 -4.59 -16.74 -11.51
CA SER A 87 -3.80 -16.47 -12.72
C SER A 87 -2.41 -15.91 -12.43
N LEU A 88 -2.16 -15.51 -11.19
CA LEU A 88 -0.89 -14.94 -10.73
C LEU A 88 -0.04 -16.03 -10.04
N ASP A 89 1.23 -16.09 -10.38
CA ASP A 89 2.18 -17.01 -9.76
C ASP A 89 2.58 -16.53 -8.36
N LYS A 90 2.17 -17.28 -7.33
CA LYS A 90 2.43 -16.95 -5.91
C LYS A 90 3.90 -17.08 -5.52
N SER A 91 4.70 -17.78 -6.30
CA SER A 91 6.15 -17.93 -6.06
C SER A 91 6.95 -16.73 -6.52
N LYS A 92 6.39 -15.89 -7.38
CA LYS A 92 7.04 -14.70 -7.92
C LYS A 92 6.88 -13.48 -7.02
N LYS A 93 7.78 -12.52 -7.18
CA LYS A 93 7.63 -11.19 -6.60
C LYS A 93 6.56 -10.41 -7.35
N ILE A 94 5.73 -9.68 -6.64
CA ILE A 94 4.70 -8.82 -7.23
C ILE A 94 4.89 -7.39 -6.76
N LEU A 95 5.02 -6.47 -7.72
CA LEU A 95 5.00 -5.03 -7.50
C LEU A 95 3.65 -4.49 -7.97
N THR A 96 2.82 -4.06 -7.05
CA THR A 96 1.53 -3.45 -7.38
C THR A 96 1.66 -1.94 -7.49
N TYR A 97 0.94 -1.35 -8.43
CA TYR A 97 0.81 0.10 -8.49
C TYR A 97 -0.59 0.53 -8.94
N CYS A 98 -0.98 1.70 -8.51
CA CYS A 98 -2.15 2.42 -9.00
C CYS A 98 -1.75 3.86 -9.30
N ARG A 99 -2.69 4.78 -9.32
CA ARG A 99 -2.38 6.18 -9.60
C ARG A 99 -1.53 6.84 -8.49
N ASN A 100 -1.95 6.72 -7.23
CA ASN A 100 -1.34 7.40 -6.07
C ASN A 100 -0.88 6.47 -4.94
N GLY A 101 -1.06 5.17 -5.06
CA GLY A 101 -0.70 4.17 -4.06
C GLY A 101 -1.83 3.67 -3.17
N THR A 102 -2.98 4.33 -3.11
CA THR A 102 -4.07 3.95 -2.19
C THR A 102 -4.71 2.61 -2.54
N ARG A 103 -5.11 2.42 -3.79
CA ARG A 103 -5.71 1.17 -4.27
C ARG A 103 -4.70 0.02 -4.27
N SER A 104 -3.47 0.29 -4.69
CA SER A 104 -2.41 -0.72 -4.74
C SER A 104 -2.02 -1.21 -3.35
N ASN A 105 -2.06 -0.38 -2.31
CA ASN A 105 -1.88 -0.81 -0.93
C ASN A 105 -2.95 -1.83 -0.50
N ARG A 106 -4.20 -1.61 -0.85
CA ARG A 106 -5.30 -2.56 -0.56
C ARG A 106 -5.12 -3.88 -1.30
N ILE A 107 -4.68 -3.81 -2.55
CA ILE A 107 -4.40 -5.02 -3.33
C ILE A 107 -3.18 -5.76 -2.79
N ALA A 108 -2.12 -5.07 -2.38
CA ALA A 108 -0.97 -5.69 -1.73
C ALA A 108 -1.39 -6.46 -0.47
N GLU A 109 -2.26 -5.88 0.33
CA GLU A 109 -2.83 -6.54 1.51
C GLU A 109 -3.67 -7.77 1.15
N LEU A 110 -4.49 -7.67 0.12
CA LEU A 110 -5.28 -8.80 -0.41
C LEU A 110 -4.38 -9.94 -0.88
N LEU A 111 -3.31 -9.63 -1.60
CA LEU A 111 -2.33 -10.61 -2.06
C LEU A 111 -1.66 -11.33 -0.89
N CYS A 112 -1.23 -10.58 0.13
CA CYS A 112 -0.63 -11.18 1.32
C CYS A 112 -1.57 -12.12 2.07
N ARG A 113 -2.86 -11.78 2.14
CA ARG A 113 -3.89 -12.65 2.74
C ARG A 113 -4.12 -13.93 1.93
N ASN A 114 -3.81 -13.93 0.65
CA ASN A 114 -3.94 -15.07 -0.26
C ASN A 114 -2.62 -15.80 -0.52
N LYS A 115 -1.69 -15.77 0.45
CA LYS A 115 -0.43 -16.53 0.46
C LYS A 115 0.61 -16.11 -0.56
N PHE A 116 0.54 -14.88 -1.07
CA PHE A 116 1.66 -14.27 -1.78
C PHE A 116 2.69 -13.77 -0.77
N GLU A 117 3.92 -14.24 -0.86
CA GLU A 117 4.95 -13.98 0.16
C GLU A 117 5.79 -12.74 -0.14
N ASN A 118 6.00 -12.44 -1.43
CA ASN A 118 6.89 -11.37 -1.88
C ASN A 118 6.08 -10.27 -2.57
N VAL A 119 5.40 -9.45 -1.79
CA VAL A 119 4.53 -8.39 -2.28
C VAL A 119 5.13 -7.03 -1.99
N TYR A 120 5.17 -6.19 -3.02
CA TYR A 120 5.66 -4.81 -2.98
C TYR A 120 4.60 -3.86 -3.52
N CYS A 121 4.58 -2.65 -2.98
CA CYS A 121 3.71 -1.58 -3.46
C CYS A 121 4.55 -0.36 -3.82
N LEU A 122 4.30 0.23 -5.00
CA LEU A 122 4.99 1.43 -5.45
C LEU A 122 4.47 2.66 -4.69
N LYS A 123 5.33 3.28 -3.90
CA LYS A 123 5.02 4.51 -3.16
C LYS A 123 4.68 5.63 -4.12
N GLY A 124 3.52 6.26 -3.88
CA GLY A 124 3.02 7.34 -4.74
C GLY A 124 2.50 6.90 -6.11
N GLY A 125 2.56 5.61 -6.43
CA GLY A 125 2.01 5.00 -7.63
C GLY A 125 2.55 5.56 -8.94
N PHE A 126 1.73 5.52 -9.98
CA PHE A 126 2.09 5.99 -11.31
C PHE A 126 2.40 7.51 -11.36
N ASP A 127 1.75 8.30 -10.51
CA ASP A 127 2.05 9.73 -10.40
C ASP A 127 3.51 9.97 -9.96
N ALA A 128 4.01 9.21 -8.99
CA ALA A 128 5.42 9.28 -8.57
C ALA A 128 6.38 8.80 -9.66
N TRP A 129 6.01 7.76 -10.41
CA TRP A 129 6.76 7.24 -11.53
C TRP A 129 6.94 8.30 -12.63
N GLN A 130 5.86 8.99 -12.99
CA GLN A 130 5.90 10.08 -13.98
C GLN A 130 6.70 11.29 -13.49
N LYS A 131 6.55 11.70 -12.23
CA LYS A 131 7.29 12.81 -11.63
C LYS A 131 8.79 12.56 -11.59
N ALA A 132 9.20 11.31 -11.45
CA ALA A 132 10.60 10.89 -11.51
C ALA A 132 11.16 10.88 -12.93
N GLY A 133 10.36 11.18 -13.96
CA GLY A 133 10.78 11.19 -15.36
C GLY A 133 11.10 9.81 -15.92
N LEU A 134 10.58 8.75 -15.32
CA LEU A 134 10.84 7.38 -15.74
C LEU A 134 10.04 6.99 -16.99
N PRO A 135 10.54 6.03 -17.80
CA PRO A 135 9.90 5.64 -19.05
C PRO A 135 8.49 5.10 -18.84
N ILE A 136 7.57 5.51 -19.71
CA ILE A 136 6.20 5.01 -19.78
C ILE A 136 5.91 4.47 -21.17
N THR A 137 5.03 3.50 -21.25
CA THR A 137 4.48 2.97 -22.50
C THR A 137 3.09 3.58 -22.73
N LYS A 138 2.74 3.87 -23.96
CA LYS A 138 1.40 4.34 -24.37
C LYS A 138 0.73 3.32 -25.28
#